data_a53287200e741a3b295ecd48208eadf7
#
_entry.id   a53287200e741a3b295ecd48208eadf7
#
_cell.length_a   1.000
_cell.length_b   1.000
_cell.length_c   1.000
_cell.angle_alpha   90.00
_cell.angle_beta   90.00
_cell.angle_gamma   90.00
#
_symmetry.space_group_name_H-M   'P 1'
#
loop_
_entity.id
_entity.type
_entity.pdbx_description
1 polymer ?
#
loop_
_entity_poly.entity_id
_entity_poly.type
_entity_poly.pdbx_seq_one_letter_code
_entity_poly.pdbx_strand_id
1 'polypeptide(L)'
;MNYTLADSTQYLPRIFILMLTGVLFVSCGSAPQIAPTETVAVETQSTTAQIDELIERAESSTGNAAVLLRLEAAEALLGEGLLLRADNQLAQIPRSNLLPTDLRFRYVLAQASLSRQRGNNEAAIRWLTGALAEDADDNDVFGTQLIELLGNIQAEEGRFADAVLTYSRATPYLQNDNSTNVFNAIWDALQRIDSDDLARLASAAESYELRGWIELERVYREDEQSIRAQLDAIAQWRRIWSSHSASRRLPDPLAELESVWAERPRQIALILPIQQPAGLTIQEGFFSAYYEALTISREVPQVSVFDSSGVSDIAEIYDQAVASGVDLVIGPLNKQLVNQLAAREQLPVPTLALNYADSPSRATENLYQFGLAPEDDIEQLSNLAWQAGYRNAAIVTPQSSDYVRLRELFANKWESRGGAVVSETTFAETTDYSDTVKRLIAIDSSEARAERLLQLLPRNNMEFIPRRRQDIDFIFLVANPSQGRSIKPTLAFYFAQDIPVYSLPSIFDGSNASGDNRDLDGIWFTDTPWLLESNDNLKATVNQSLRPANGPSQRLRALGIDSFRLYARLEQFASGKLNRLPGTTGVLSMTDDQRVHRSVSVARFINGRPQLQSELVVSSSD
;
A
#
# COMPACT_ATOMS: atom_id res chain seq x y z
N MET A 1 -53.75 32.92 -36.59
CA MET A 1 -53.20 33.76 -37.69
C MET A 1 -51.80 33.19 -37.89
N ASN A 2 -51.77 32.27 -38.79
CA ASN A 2 -51.33 32.33 -40.19
C ASN A 2 -49.83 32.49 -40.31
N TYR A 3 -49.24 31.36 -40.69
CA TYR A 3 -48.59 30.91 -41.95
C TYR A 3 -47.10 31.19 -41.94
N THR A 4 -46.18 30.38 -42.44
CA THR A 4 -46.07 29.20 -43.34
C THR A 4 -44.64 28.69 -43.20
N LEU A 5 -44.42 27.44 -43.12
CA LEU A 5 -43.85 26.41 -44.02
C LEU A 5 -42.90 26.93 -45.15
N ALA A 6 -41.71 26.32 -45.19
CA ALA A 6 -41.03 25.75 -46.37
C ALA A 6 -39.64 25.32 -45.92
N ASP A 7 -39.24 24.13 -45.96
CA ASP A 7 -39.11 23.03 -46.91
C ASP A 7 -37.69 22.92 -47.48
N SER A 8 -37.12 21.69 -47.31
CA SER A 8 -36.24 20.92 -48.18
C SER A 8 -34.85 21.51 -48.54
N THR A 9 -33.76 20.79 -48.58
CA THR A 9 -33.45 19.54 -49.27
C THR A 9 -32.02 19.11 -49.00
N GLN A 10 -31.84 17.84 -48.87
CA GLN A 10 -30.70 16.97 -49.15
C GLN A 10 -29.67 17.50 -50.15
N TYR A 11 -28.38 17.20 -49.94
CA TYR A 11 -27.46 16.77 -51.01
C TYR A 11 -26.23 16.03 -50.41
N LEU A 12 -26.22 14.71 -50.53
CA LEU A 12 -25.00 13.94 -50.85
C LEU A 12 -24.76 14.09 -52.34
N PRO A 13 -23.52 14.18 -52.81
CA PRO A 13 -23.11 13.23 -53.83
C PRO A 13 -21.63 12.83 -53.90
N ARG A 14 -21.50 11.60 -54.31
CA ARG A 14 -20.79 11.12 -55.49
C ARG A 14 -19.24 11.03 -55.46
N ILE A 15 -18.83 9.79 -55.31
CA ILE A 15 -17.76 9.06 -55.97
C ILE A 15 -17.47 9.59 -57.38
N PHE A 16 -16.19 9.90 -57.67
CA PHE A 16 -15.66 9.96 -59.05
C PHE A 16 -14.45 9.01 -59.18
N ILE A 17 -14.71 7.90 -59.86
CA ILE A 17 -13.72 7.04 -60.48
C ILE A 17 -13.28 7.71 -61.77
N LEU A 18 -11.97 7.86 -61.98
CA LEU A 18 -11.40 8.14 -63.27
C LEU A 18 -10.19 7.22 -63.50
N MET A 19 -10.40 6.17 -64.29
CA MET A 19 -9.36 5.45 -65.02
C MET A 19 -8.84 6.36 -66.13
N LEU A 20 -7.52 6.47 -66.23
CA LEU A 20 -6.88 6.75 -67.51
C LEU A 20 -5.53 6.06 -67.58
N THR A 21 -5.39 5.34 -68.64
CA THR A 21 -4.32 4.47 -69.13
C THR A 21 -3.07 5.23 -69.55
N GLY A 22 -1.91 4.67 -69.24
CA GLY A 22 -0.76 4.47 -70.16
C GLY A 22 0.30 5.57 -70.13
N VAL A 23 1.50 5.21 -69.77
CA VAL A 23 2.69 5.16 -70.63
C VAL A 23 3.90 4.76 -69.77
N LEU A 24 4.59 3.73 -70.21
CA LEU A 24 5.88 3.25 -69.69
C LEU A 24 7.00 4.29 -69.92
N PHE A 25 7.70 4.69 -68.85
CA PHE A 25 9.10 5.07 -68.94
C PHE A 25 9.88 4.36 -67.84
N VAL A 26 10.79 3.53 -68.28
CA VAL A 26 11.84 2.89 -67.47
C VAL A 26 12.83 3.97 -67.08
N SER A 27 12.95 4.25 -65.79
CA SER A 27 14.09 4.96 -65.20
C SER A 27 14.47 4.26 -63.93
N CYS A 28 15.65 3.66 -63.90
CA CYS A 28 16.30 3.15 -62.69
C CYS A 28 16.55 4.26 -61.69
N GLY A 29 15.82 4.26 -60.58
CA GLY A 29 16.08 5.06 -59.38
C GLY A 29 15.80 4.18 -58.17
N SER A 30 16.85 3.75 -57.52
CA SER A 30 16.79 2.97 -56.25
C SER A 30 16.04 3.76 -55.17
N ALA A 31 14.86 3.29 -54.83
CA ALA A 31 14.18 3.70 -53.58
C ALA A 31 14.90 3.06 -52.39
N PRO A 32 15.10 3.78 -51.27
CA PRO A 32 15.64 3.15 -50.07
C PRO A 32 14.54 2.22 -49.49
N GLN A 33 14.81 0.93 -49.52
CA GLN A 33 14.09 -0.03 -48.67
C GLN A 33 14.38 0.31 -47.23
N ILE A 34 13.31 0.64 -46.47
CA ILE A 34 13.34 0.62 -45.02
C ILE A 34 13.47 -0.86 -44.64
N ALA A 35 14.65 -1.26 -44.24
CA ALA A 35 14.91 -2.58 -43.69
C ALA A 35 14.14 -2.68 -42.36
N PRO A 36 13.52 -3.83 -42.05
CA PRO A 36 13.01 -4.09 -40.69
C PRO A 36 14.20 -4.10 -39.74
N THR A 37 13.99 -3.57 -38.56
CA THR A 37 14.94 -3.42 -37.46
C THR A 37 15.49 -4.79 -37.05
N GLU A 38 16.64 -5.19 -37.60
CA GLU A 38 17.41 -6.39 -37.24
C GLU A 38 18.43 -6.15 -36.10
N THR A 39 18.26 -5.13 -35.30
CA THR A 39 19.28 -4.74 -34.30
C THR A 39 19.32 -5.66 -33.07
N VAL A 40 18.23 -6.33 -32.70
CA VAL A 40 18.22 -7.23 -31.51
C VAL A 40 18.82 -8.62 -31.85
N ALA A 41 18.60 -9.12 -33.04
CA ALA A 41 19.10 -10.44 -33.43
C ALA A 41 20.62 -10.47 -33.70
N VAL A 42 21.22 -9.35 -34.10
CA VAL A 42 22.66 -9.26 -34.39
C VAL A 42 23.50 -9.19 -33.10
N GLU A 43 23.04 -8.48 -32.08
CA GLU A 43 23.74 -8.45 -30.77
C GLU A 43 23.69 -9.83 -30.09
N THR A 44 22.54 -10.50 -30.06
CA THR A 44 22.41 -11.84 -29.48
C THR A 44 23.23 -12.91 -30.20
N GLN A 45 23.37 -12.82 -31.53
CA GLN A 45 24.21 -13.75 -32.29
C GLN A 45 25.71 -13.50 -32.06
N SER A 46 26.12 -12.24 -31.84
CA SER A 46 27.53 -11.94 -31.54
C SER A 46 27.93 -12.43 -30.15
N THR A 47 27.06 -12.27 -29.16
CA THR A 47 27.27 -12.72 -27.77
C THR A 47 27.34 -14.24 -27.65
N THR A 48 26.43 -14.95 -28.32
CA THR A 48 26.44 -16.42 -28.33
C THR A 48 27.71 -16.98 -29.02
N ALA A 49 28.19 -16.38 -30.11
CA ALA A 49 29.43 -16.78 -30.76
C ALA A 49 30.66 -16.56 -29.87
N GLN A 50 30.71 -15.49 -29.10
CA GLN A 50 31.76 -15.23 -28.11
C GLN A 50 31.76 -16.26 -26.98
N ILE A 51 30.57 -16.65 -26.51
CA ILE A 51 30.43 -17.70 -25.49
C ILE A 51 30.92 -19.06 -26.04
N ASP A 52 30.56 -19.39 -27.26
CA ASP A 52 31.02 -20.64 -27.90
C ASP A 52 32.55 -20.66 -28.07
N GLU A 53 33.18 -19.55 -28.43
CA GLU A 53 34.64 -19.41 -28.46
C GLU A 53 35.28 -19.61 -27.06
N LEU A 54 34.68 -19.05 -25.99
CA LEU A 54 35.16 -19.27 -24.62
C LEU A 54 35.10 -20.77 -24.27
N ILE A 55 34.05 -21.48 -24.65
CA ILE A 55 33.88 -22.91 -24.40
C ILE A 55 34.94 -23.73 -25.14
N GLU A 56 35.17 -23.47 -26.44
CA GLU A 56 36.21 -24.14 -27.23
C GLU A 56 37.62 -23.92 -26.66
N ARG A 57 37.90 -22.69 -26.20
CA ARG A 57 39.16 -22.36 -25.53
C ARG A 57 39.30 -23.09 -24.20
N ALA A 58 38.19 -23.22 -23.44
CA ALA A 58 38.19 -23.98 -22.19
C ALA A 58 38.46 -25.48 -22.41
N GLU A 59 37.92 -26.06 -23.49
CA GLU A 59 38.15 -27.47 -23.86
C GLU A 59 39.60 -27.74 -24.27
N SER A 60 40.25 -26.79 -24.92
CA SER A 60 41.65 -26.89 -25.33
C SER A 60 42.66 -26.54 -24.24
N SER A 61 42.21 -26.01 -23.09
CA SER A 61 43.03 -25.58 -21.96
C SER A 61 43.05 -26.63 -20.85
N THR A 62 44.01 -26.54 -19.92
CA THR A 62 44.12 -27.45 -18.76
C THR A 62 44.36 -26.69 -17.47
N GLY A 63 44.03 -27.31 -16.32
CA GLY A 63 44.25 -26.74 -15.01
C GLY A 63 43.42 -25.49 -14.73
N ASN A 64 43.95 -24.53 -13.99
CA ASN A 64 43.24 -23.32 -13.58
C ASN A 64 42.82 -22.42 -14.76
N ALA A 65 43.57 -22.46 -15.89
CA ALA A 65 43.18 -21.71 -17.08
C ALA A 65 41.87 -22.23 -17.70
N ALA A 66 41.68 -23.55 -17.73
CA ALA A 66 40.44 -24.16 -18.20
C ALA A 66 39.27 -23.83 -17.24
N VAL A 67 39.50 -23.82 -15.91
CA VAL A 67 38.50 -23.45 -14.89
C VAL A 67 38.08 -21.99 -15.07
N LEU A 68 39.03 -21.07 -15.27
CA LEU A 68 38.73 -19.65 -15.47
C LEU A 68 37.84 -19.44 -16.70
N LEU A 69 38.20 -20.04 -17.84
CA LEU A 69 37.43 -19.92 -19.09
C LEU A 69 36.01 -20.54 -18.95
N ARG A 70 35.88 -21.65 -18.22
CA ARG A 70 34.54 -22.24 -17.92
C ARG A 70 33.70 -21.36 -17.03
N LEU A 71 34.30 -20.69 -16.05
CA LEU A 71 33.60 -19.73 -15.21
C LEU A 71 33.14 -18.50 -16.02
N GLU A 72 34.02 -17.94 -16.86
CA GLU A 72 33.65 -16.84 -17.75
C GLU A 72 32.51 -17.23 -18.71
N ALA A 73 32.57 -18.42 -19.28
CA ALA A 73 31.50 -18.94 -20.14
C ALA A 73 30.19 -19.16 -19.35
N ALA A 74 30.26 -19.70 -18.14
CA ALA A 74 29.08 -19.92 -17.27
C ALA A 74 28.45 -18.62 -16.84
N GLU A 75 29.23 -17.62 -16.44
CA GLU A 75 28.77 -16.27 -16.08
C GLU A 75 28.04 -15.59 -17.25
N ALA A 76 28.63 -15.66 -18.45
CA ALA A 76 28.01 -15.13 -19.66
C ALA A 76 26.71 -15.88 -20.03
N LEU A 77 26.68 -17.21 -19.89
CA LEU A 77 25.49 -18.03 -20.10
C LEU A 77 24.37 -17.74 -19.09
N LEU A 78 24.73 -17.45 -17.85
CA LEU A 78 23.78 -17.01 -16.82
C LEU A 78 23.20 -15.63 -17.14
N GLY A 79 24.03 -14.72 -17.66
CA GLY A 79 23.57 -13.41 -18.13
C GLY A 79 22.54 -13.50 -19.26
N GLU A 80 22.71 -14.49 -20.17
CA GLU A 80 21.75 -14.74 -21.26
C GLU A 80 20.59 -15.67 -20.88
N GLY A 81 20.49 -16.11 -19.62
CA GLY A 81 19.43 -17.03 -19.15
C GLY A 81 19.54 -18.46 -19.67
N LEU A 82 20.70 -18.85 -20.23
CA LEU A 82 20.95 -20.19 -20.82
C LEU A 82 21.37 -21.20 -19.74
N LEU A 83 20.47 -21.44 -18.75
CA LEU A 83 20.74 -22.16 -17.50
C LEU A 83 21.27 -23.58 -17.67
N LEU A 84 20.79 -24.33 -18.65
CA LEU A 84 21.27 -25.70 -18.91
C LEU A 84 22.71 -25.72 -19.40
N ARG A 85 23.10 -24.77 -20.26
CA ARG A 85 24.47 -24.65 -20.76
C ARG A 85 25.42 -24.18 -19.65
N ALA A 86 24.99 -23.24 -18.82
CA ALA A 86 25.75 -22.79 -17.65
C ALA A 86 26.02 -23.94 -16.68
N ASP A 87 25.00 -24.74 -16.34
CA ASP A 87 25.13 -25.92 -15.49
C ASP A 87 26.16 -26.92 -16.07
N ASN A 88 26.10 -27.19 -17.37
CA ASN A 88 27.06 -28.09 -18.03
C ASN A 88 28.52 -27.60 -17.93
N GLN A 89 28.74 -26.27 -17.99
CA GLN A 89 30.10 -25.72 -17.83
C GLN A 89 30.55 -25.82 -16.36
N LEU A 90 29.68 -25.50 -15.40
CA LEU A 90 29.98 -25.57 -13.99
C LEU A 90 30.20 -27.03 -13.49
N ALA A 91 29.45 -27.99 -14.03
CA ALA A 91 29.63 -29.42 -13.73
C ALA A 91 30.98 -30.01 -14.14
N GLN A 92 31.68 -29.38 -15.10
CA GLN A 92 33.00 -29.82 -15.54
C GLN A 92 34.14 -29.22 -14.70
N ILE A 93 33.86 -28.34 -13.75
CA ILE A 93 34.84 -27.76 -12.85
C ILE A 93 35.13 -28.74 -11.71
N PRO A 94 36.40 -28.96 -11.32
CA PRO A 94 36.74 -29.80 -10.16
C PRO A 94 36.10 -29.32 -8.88
N ARG A 95 36.07 -30.16 -7.85
CA ARG A 95 35.53 -29.80 -6.54
C ARG A 95 36.10 -28.48 -6.02
N SER A 96 35.25 -27.59 -5.54
CA SER A 96 35.57 -26.21 -5.18
C SER A 96 36.72 -26.06 -4.18
N ASN A 97 36.85 -27.00 -3.25
CA ASN A 97 37.91 -27.01 -2.23
C ASN A 97 39.34 -27.25 -2.77
N LEU A 98 39.47 -27.62 -4.03
CA LEU A 98 40.76 -27.80 -4.69
C LEU A 98 41.16 -26.60 -5.56
N LEU A 99 40.28 -25.59 -5.64
CA LEU A 99 40.52 -24.39 -6.46
C LEU A 99 41.27 -23.32 -5.64
N PRO A 100 42.06 -22.46 -6.32
CA PRO A 100 42.53 -21.20 -5.71
C PRO A 100 41.32 -20.37 -5.22
N THR A 101 41.56 -19.56 -4.21
CA THR A 101 40.51 -18.82 -3.50
C THR A 101 39.64 -17.97 -4.43
N ASP A 102 40.23 -17.23 -5.36
CA ASP A 102 39.54 -16.40 -6.36
C ASP A 102 38.62 -17.21 -7.27
N LEU A 103 39.11 -18.35 -7.82
CA LEU A 103 38.30 -19.23 -8.66
C LEU A 103 37.20 -19.94 -7.88
N ARG A 104 37.48 -20.29 -6.61
CA ARG A 104 36.49 -20.89 -5.72
C ARG A 104 35.31 -19.95 -5.46
N PHE A 105 35.57 -18.70 -5.15
CA PHE A 105 34.50 -17.72 -4.91
C PHE A 105 33.68 -17.43 -6.18
N ARG A 106 34.33 -17.25 -7.33
CA ARG A 106 33.61 -17.11 -8.61
C ARG A 106 32.72 -18.33 -8.90
N TYR A 107 33.23 -19.55 -8.61
CA TYR A 107 32.45 -20.78 -8.78
C TYR A 107 31.22 -20.79 -7.85
N VAL A 108 31.38 -20.40 -6.59
CA VAL A 108 30.26 -20.32 -5.63
C VAL A 108 29.23 -19.29 -6.09
N LEU A 109 29.66 -18.10 -6.52
CA LEU A 109 28.77 -17.08 -7.05
C LEU A 109 27.98 -17.57 -8.29
N ALA A 110 28.64 -18.26 -9.20
CA ALA A 110 27.99 -18.81 -10.39
C ALA A 110 26.98 -19.91 -10.03
N GLN A 111 27.31 -20.81 -9.08
CA GLN A 111 26.40 -21.86 -8.57
C GLN A 111 25.19 -21.27 -7.84
N ALA A 112 25.41 -20.25 -7.00
CA ALA A 112 24.33 -19.55 -6.31
C ALA A 112 23.41 -18.82 -7.30
N SER A 113 23.98 -18.13 -8.28
CA SER A 113 23.23 -17.44 -9.32
C SER A 113 22.42 -18.42 -10.19
N LEU A 114 23.00 -19.55 -10.55
CA LEU A 114 22.30 -20.63 -11.27
C LEU A 114 21.11 -21.17 -10.45
N SER A 115 21.35 -21.42 -9.17
CA SER A 115 20.32 -21.94 -8.26
C SER A 115 19.16 -20.95 -8.12
N ARG A 116 19.46 -19.66 -7.93
CA ARG A 116 18.47 -18.57 -7.85
C ARG A 116 17.64 -18.47 -9.14
N GLN A 117 18.30 -18.43 -10.30
CA GLN A 117 17.60 -18.33 -11.59
C GLN A 117 16.72 -19.57 -11.89
N ARG A 118 16.99 -20.71 -11.26
CA ARG A 118 16.15 -21.91 -11.29
C ARG A 118 15.01 -21.87 -10.26
N GLY A 119 14.87 -20.82 -9.48
CA GLY A 119 13.89 -20.70 -8.41
C GLY A 119 14.22 -21.50 -7.14
N ASN A 120 15.47 -21.99 -7.00
CA ASN A 120 15.90 -22.73 -5.82
C ASN A 120 16.75 -21.83 -4.90
N ASN A 121 16.11 -20.89 -4.25
CA ASN A 121 16.76 -19.92 -3.38
C ASN A 121 17.43 -20.57 -2.15
N GLU A 122 16.86 -21.65 -1.61
CA GLU A 122 17.49 -22.41 -0.52
C GLU A 122 18.84 -23.00 -0.92
N ALA A 123 18.97 -23.51 -2.15
CA ALA A 123 20.25 -24.02 -2.63
C ALA A 123 21.26 -22.87 -2.81
N ALA A 124 20.82 -21.73 -3.33
CA ALA A 124 21.67 -20.54 -3.46
C ALA A 124 22.17 -20.05 -2.08
N ILE A 125 21.29 -19.95 -1.10
CA ILE A 125 21.64 -19.57 0.29
C ILE A 125 22.68 -20.55 0.86
N ARG A 126 22.50 -21.87 0.67
CA ARG A 126 23.49 -22.87 1.16
C ARG A 126 24.87 -22.69 0.54
N TRP A 127 24.95 -22.43 -0.77
CA TRP A 127 26.22 -22.16 -1.44
C TRP A 127 26.94 -20.94 -0.85
N LEU A 128 26.20 -19.83 -0.68
CA LEU A 128 26.76 -18.57 -0.21
C LEU A 128 27.13 -18.64 1.28
N THR A 129 26.26 -19.19 2.11
CA THR A 129 26.53 -19.33 3.56
C THR A 129 27.70 -20.27 3.83
N GLY A 130 27.82 -21.37 3.06
CA GLY A 130 28.95 -22.29 3.19
C GLY A 130 30.28 -21.59 2.87
N ALA A 131 30.35 -20.84 1.79
CA ALA A 131 31.55 -20.10 1.42
C ALA A 131 31.95 -19.01 2.42
N LEU A 132 30.96 -18.28 2.95
CA LEU A 132 31.18 -17.25 3.98
C LEU A 132 31.62 -17.84 5.33
N ALA A 133 31.28 -19.10 5.62
CA ALA A 133 31.69 -19.78 6.83
C ALA A 133 33.12 -20.37 6.73
N GLU A 134 33.57 -20.67 5.49
CA GLU A 134 34.84 -21.40 5.28
C GLU A 134 36.07 -20.50 5.23
N ASP A 135 36.00 -19.21 4.84
CA ASP A 135 37.19 -18.30 4.83
C ASP A 135 36.97 -17.00 4.02
N ALA A 136 35.73 -16.58 3.74
CA ALA A 136 35.54 -15.31 3.07
C ALA A 136 35.92 -14.17 4.02
N ASP A 137 37.05 -13.54 3.77
CA ASP A 137 37.36 -12.26 4.38
C ASP A 137 36.34 -11.24 3.85
N ASP A 138 35.54 -10.65 4.75
CA ASP A 138 34.54 -9.64 4.41
C ASP A 138 35.19 -8.42 3.72
N ASN A 139 36.50 -8.27 3.84
CA ASN A 139 37.31 -7.23 3.18
C ASN A 139 37.63 -7.52 1.69
N ASP A 140 37.45 -8.73 1.22
CA ASP A 140 37.72 -9.06 -0.16
C ASP A 140 36.54 -8.65 -1.06
N VAL A 141 36.85 -8.28 -2.30
CA VAL A 141 35.84 -7.98 -3.34
C VAL A 141 34.87 -9.15 -3.52
N PHE A 142 35.35 -10.37 -3.46
CA PHE A 142 34.51 -11.56 -3.58
C PHE A 142 33.66 -11.81 -2.34
N GLY A 143 34.16 -11.57 -1.14
CA GLY A 143 33.38 -11.63 0.10
C GLY A 143 32.21 -10.65 0.06
N THR A 144 32.45 -9.43 -0.41
CA THR A 144 31.42 -8.40 -0.58
C THR A 144 30.34 -8.83 -1.58
N GLN A 145 30.72 -9.43 -2.72
CA GLN A 145 29.76 -9.93 -3.73
C GLN A 145 28.91 -11.11 -3.20
N LEU A 146 29.51 -12.02 -2.43
CA LEU A 146 28.79 -13.10 -1.77
C LEU A 146 27.74 -12.57 -0.79
N ILE A 147 28.12 -11.58 0.04
CA ILE A 147 27.25 -10.92 1.00
C ILE A 147 26.10 -10.20 0.29
N GLU A 148 26.39 -9.46 -0.77
CA GLU A 148 25.38 -8.74 -1.55
C GLU A 148 24.36 -9.72 -2.17
N LEU A 149 24.82 -10.79 -2.82
CA LEU A 149 23.93 -11.77 -3.41
C LEU A 149 23.10 -12.52 -2.36
N LEU A 150 23.70 -12.88 -1.21
CA LEU A 150 22.98 -13.52 -0.11
C LEU A 150 21.89 -12.60 0.45
N GLY A 151 22.22 -11.34 0.71
CA GLY A 151 21.27 -10.35 1.21
C GLY A 151 20.11 -10.11 0.25
N ASN A 152 20.39 -10.02 -1.07
CA ASN A 152 19.36 -9.89 -2.09
C ASN A 152 18.38 -11.08 -2.07
N ILE A 153 18.90 -12.31 -2.00
CA ILE A 153 18.06 -13.52 -1.95
C ILE A 153 17.22 -13.55 -0.66
N GLN A 154 17.80 -13.17 0.48
CA GLN A 154 17.08 -13.10 1.75
C GLN A 154 15.95 -12.06 1.72
N ALA A 155 16.20 -10.90 1.12
CA ALA A 155 15.19 -9.85 0.94
C ALA A 155 14.05 -10.30 0.00
N GLU A 156 14.36 -11.00 -1.10
CA GLU A 156 13.37 -11.58 -2.01
C GLU A 156 12.47 -12.63 -1.33
N GLU A 157 13.02 -13.39 -0.39
CA GLU A 157 12.28 -14.36 0.44
C GLU A 157 11.51 -13.71 1.59
N GLY A 158 11.52 -12.38 1.72
CA GLY A 158 10.88 -11.66 2.80
C GLY A 158 11.62 -11.73 4.14
N ARG A 159 12.85 -12.25 4.16
CA ARG A 159 13.70 -12.37 5.35
C ARG A 159 14.51 -11.10 5.58
N PHE A 160 13.81 -9.99 5.80
CA PHE A 160 14.41 -8.66 5.84
C PHE A 160 15.42 -8.47 6.97
N ALA A 161 15.14 -8.98 8.16
CA ALA A 161 16.08 -8.91 9.28
C ALA A 161 17.42 -9.63 8.99
N ASP A 162 17.35 -10.82 8.35
CA ASP A 162 18.53 -11.56 7.93
C ASP A 162 19.30 -10.82 6.83
N ALA A 163 18.58 -10.18 5.90
CA ALA A 163 19.18 -9.38 4.82
C ALA A 163 19.96 -8.18 5.41
N VAL A 164 19.38 -7.43 6.35
CA VAL A 164 20.04 -6.30 7.02
C VAL A 164 21.30 -6.78 7.77
N LEU A 165 21.20 -7.88 8.51
CA LEU A 165 22.35 -8.48 9.21
C LEU A 165 23.45 -8.86 8.22
N THR A 166 23.10 -9.46 7.10
CA THR A 166 24.04 -9.88 6.05
C THR A 166 24.70 -8.68 5.39
N TYR A 167 23.95 -7.72 4.87
CA TYR A 167 24.51 -6.54 4.21
C TYR A 167 25.40 -5.70 5.14
N SER A 168 25.05 -5.56 6.42
CA SER A 168 25.79 -4.74 7.38
C SER A 168 27.25 -5.20 7.57
N ARG A 169 27.55 -6.46 7.24
CA ARG A 169 28.92 -6.99 7.26
C ARG A 169 29.79 -6.43 6.16
N ALA A 170 29.21 -6.14 4.98
CA ALA A 170 29.95 -5.59 3.85
C ALA A 170 30.15 -4.06 3.93
N THR A 171 29.24 -3.33 4.60
CA THR A 171 29.20 -1.86 4.55
C THR A 171 30.49 -1.14 4.96
N PRO A 172 31.30 -1.62 5.94
CA PRO A 172 32.55 -0.95 6.30
C PRO A 172 33.59 -0.96 5.17
N TYR A 173 33.50 -1.90 4.25
CA TYR A 173 34.50 -2.18 3.21
C TYR A 173 34.11 -1.66 1.83
N LEU A 174 32.87 -1.23 1.66
CA LEU A 174 32.38 -0.72 0.41
C LEU A 174 32.96 0.68 0.15
N GLN A 175 33.77 0.77 -0.90
CA GLN A 175 34.31 2.02 -1.43
C GLN A 175 33.76 2.21 -2.86
N ASN A 176 33.23 3.41 -3.19
CA ASN A 176 32.71 3.80 -4.50
C ASN A 176 31.21 3.55 -4.77
N ASP A 177 30.81 3.66 -6.04
CA ASP A 177 29.40 3.68 -6.47
C ASP A 177 28.60 2.42 -6.10
N ASN A 178 29.23 1.27 -5.93
CA ASN A 178 28.56 0.05 -5.46
C ASN A 178 28.04 0.16 -4.02
N SER A 179 28.57 1.06 -3.19
CA SER A 179 28.07 1.28 -1.82
C SER A 179 26.62 1.76 -1.79
N THR A 180 26.22 2.56 -2.78
CA THR A 180 24.86 3.13 -2.86
C THR A 180 23.81 2.03 -2.97
N ASN A 181 24.02 1.04 -3.83
CA ASN A 181 23.06 -0.04 -4.03
C ASN A 181 22.86 -0.85 -2.75
N VAL A 182 23.94 -1.18 -2.05
CA VAL A 182 23.87 -1.93 -0.78
C VAL A 182 23.22 -1.08 0.32
N PHE A 183 23.54 0.23 0.40
CA PHE A 183 22.93 1.12 1.40
C PHE A 183 21.43 1.31 1.15
N ASN A 184 21.02 1.43 -0.10
CA ASN A 184 19.62 1.48 -0.47
C ASN A 184 18.91 0.15 -0.16
N ALA A 185 19.57 -1.00 -0.41
CA ALA A 185 19.03 -2.31 -0.10
C ALA A 185 18.86 -2.54 1.42
N ILE A 186 19.83 -2.09 2.25
CA ILE A 186 19.69 -2.11 3.71
C ILE A 186 18.51 -1.26 4.13
N TRP A 187 18.41 -0.04 3.59
CA TRP A 187 17.35 0.88 3.93
C TRP A 187 15.98 0.34 3.57
N ASP A 188 15.83 -0.20 2.35
CA ASP A 188 14.57 -0.84 1.91
C ASP A 188 14.20 -2.03 2.80
N ALA A 189 15.16 -2.88 3.14
CA ALA A 189 14.91 -3.99 4.04
C ALA A 189 14.50 -3.53 5.45
N LEU A 190 15.17 -2.51 6.03
CA LEU A 190 14.80 -1.94 7.33
C LEU A 190 13.38 -1.37 7.35
N GLN A 191 12.97 -0.71 6.25
CA GLN A 191 11.61 -0.15 6.15
C GLN A 191 10.50 -1.23 6.10
N ARG A 192 10.85 -2.48 5.77
CA ARG A 192 9.91 -3.61 5.69
C ARG A 192 9.88 -4.47 6.96
N ILE A 193 10.81 -4.26 7.89
CA ILE A 193 10.82 -4.97 9.18
C ILE A 193 9.74 -4.39 10.09
N ASP A 194 8.93 -5.25 10.71
CA ASP A 194 8.00 -4.83 11.75
C ASP A 194 8.70 -4.41 13.06
N SER A 195 7.97 -3.71 13.94
CA SER A 195 8.54 -3.16 15.16
C SER A 195 9.09 -4.22 16.12
N ASP A 196 8.46 -5.40 16.17
CA ASP A 196 8.89 -6.49 17.07
C ASP A 196 10.14 -7.16 16.54
N ASP A 197 10.23 -7.38 15.23
CA ASP A 197 11.41 -7.92 14.56
C ASP A 197 12.57 -6.94 14.62
N LEU A 198 12.32 -5.64 14.46
CA LEU A 198 13.33 -4.61 14.61
C LEU A 198 13.88 -4.55 16.04
N ALA A 199 13.01 -4.66 17.06
CA ALA A 199 13.43 -4.72 18.46
C ALA A 199 14.26 -5.97 18.75
N ARG A 200 13.91 -7.13 18.17
CA ARG A 200 14.71 -8.36 18.26
C ARG A 200 16.07 -8.20 17.59
N LEU A 201 16.12 -7.64 16.39
CA LEU A 201 17.35 -7.35 15.68
C LEU A 201 18.24 -6.37 16.47
N ALA A 202 17.66 -5.34 17.05
CA ALA A 202 18.38 -4.38 17.89
C ALA A 202 18.99 -5.01 19.13
N SER A 203 18.26 -5.93 19.79
CA SER A 203 18.76 -6.64 20.98
C SER A 203 19.89 -7.62 20.67
N ALA A 204 19.93 -8.16 19.44
CA ALA A 204 20.94 -9.09 18.96
C ALA A 204 22.12 -8.39 18.25
N ALA A 205 22.06 -7.06 18.04
CA ALA A 205 23.07 -6.34 17.29
C ALA A 205 24.39 -6.22 18.06
N GLU A 206 25.42 -6.91 17.59
CA GLU A 206 26.76 -6.88 18.19
C GLU A 206 27.69 -5.87 17.49
N SER A 207 27.59 -5.73 16.16
CA SER A 207 28.48 -4.87 15.39
C SER A 207 28.11 -3.37 15.49
N TYR A 208 29.11 -2.50 15.38
CA TYR A 208 28.93 -1.05 15.34
C TYR A 208 28.07 -0.64 14.14
N GLU A 209 28.35 -1.21 12.98
CA GLU A 209 27.61 -0.92 11.74
C GLU A 209 26.13 -1.29 11.87
N LEU A 210 25.81 -2.53 12.29
CA LEU A 210 24.41 -2.94 12.44
C LEU A 210 23.64 -2.06 13.42
N ARG A 211 24.26 -1.73 14.57
CA ARG A 211 23.65 -0.82 15.56
C ARG A 211 23.40 0.55 14.99
N GLY A 212 24.33 1.09 14.20
CA GLY A 212 24.16 2.41 13.56
C GLY A 212 23.02 2.42 12.53
N TRP A 213 22.88 1.36 11.74
CA TRP A 213 21.77 1.20 10.79
C TRP A 213 20.40 1.15 11.49
N ILE A 214 20.29 0.34 12.54
CA ILE A 214 19.04 0.23 13.32
C ILE A 214 18.70 1.56 14.00
N GLU A 215 19.70 2.26 14.55
CA GLU A 215 19.47 3.57 15.17
C GLU A 215 19.08 4.63 14.14
N LEU A 216 19.64 4.60 12.92
CA LEU A 216 19.27 5.50 11.83
C LEU A 216 17.79 5.31 11.44
N GLU A 217 17.37 4.05 11.33
CA GLU A 217 15.98 3.70 11.05
C GLU A 217 15.04 4.15 12.18
N ARG A 218 15.44 3.91 13.44
CA ARG A 218 14.65 4.30 14.60
C ARG A 218 14.40 5.82 14.65
N VAL A 219 15.45 6.63 14.52
CA VAL A 219 15.30 8.10 14.56
C VAL A 219 14.53 8.63 13.34
N TYR A 220 14.65 7.99 12.19
CA TYR A 220 13.87 8.33 11.02
C TYR A 220 12.37 8.05 11.24
N ARG A 221 12.03 6.90 11.81
CA ARG A 221 10.65 6.47 12.05
C ARG A 221 9.98 7.25 13.19
N GLU A 222 10.71 7.59 14.24
CA GLU A 222 10.20 8.43 15.34
C GLU A 222 9.73 9.81 14.86
N ASP A 223 10.43 10.40 13.87
CA ASP A 223 10.15 11.73 13.34
C ASP A 223 9.46 11.72 11.96
N GLU A 224 8.91 10.57 11.52
CA GLU A 224 8.37 10.34 10.16
C GLU A 224 7.26 11.35 9.78
N GLN A 225 6.61 11.94 10.76
CA GLN A 225 5.55 12.93 10.58
C GLN A 225 6.05 14.32 10.14
N SER A 226 7.35 14.59 10.27
CA SER A 226 7.96 15.89 9.95
C SER A 226 9.30 15.72 9.26
N ILE A 227 9.38 16.11 7.97
CA ILE A 227 10.66 16.09 7.22
C ILE A 227 11.72 16.93 7.94
N ARG A 228 11.35 18.05 8.54
CA ARG A 228 12.31 18.91 9.26
C ARG A 228 12.88 18.20 10.49
N ALA A 229 12.03 17.55 11.27
CA ALA A 229 12.47 16.75 12.42
C ALA A 229 13.38 15.59 11.98
N GLN A 230 13.02 14.88 10.91
CA GLN A 230 13.86 13.83 10.33
C GLN A 230 15.25 14.35 9.92
N LEU A 231 15.31 15.50 9.24
CA LEU A 231 16.58 16.09 8.84
C LEU A 231 17.45 16.45 10.06
N ASP A 232 16.85 17.01 11.11
CA ASP A 232 17.57 17.34 12.35
C ASP A 232 18.04 16.06 13.08
N ALA A 233 17.20 15.02 13.13
CA ALA A 233 17.52 13.74 13.73
C ALA A 233 18.64 13.00 12.96
N ILE A 234 18.58 12.98 11.62
CA ILE A 234 19.65 12.43 10.76
C ILE A 234 20.96 13.22 10.96
N ALA A 235 20.90 14.55 11.02
CA ALA A 235 22.07 15.37 11.26
C ALA A 235 22.69 15.09 12.65
N GLN A 236 21.87 14.85 13.67
CA GLN A 236 22.33 14.45 14.99
C GLN A 236 22.92 13.04 14.97
N TRP A 237 22.25 12.08 14.31
CA TRP A 237 22.75 10.73 14.13
C TRP A 237 24.15 10.74 13.46
N ARG A 238 24.36 11.49 12.38
CA ARG A 238 25.66 11.63 11.71
C ARG A 238 26.77 12.14 12.63
N ARG A 239 26.45 12.98 13.62
CA ARG A 239 27.43 13.46 14.61
C ARG A 239 27.78 12.36 15.61
N ILE A 240 26.81 11.59 16.07
CA ILE A 240 27.01 10.50 17.04
C ILE A 240 27.73 9.33 16.36
N TRP A 241 27.31 8.96 15.17
CA TRP A 241 27.80 7.82 14.41
C TRP A 241 28.81 8.23 13.31
N SER A 242 29.70 9.16 13.62
CA SER A 242 30.60 9.79 12.62
C SER A 242 31.54 8.81 11.91
N SER A 243 31.85 7.66 12.49
CA SER A 243 32.67 6.60 11.89
C SER A 243 31.86 5.55 11.12
N HIS A 244 30.54 5.60 11.18
CA HIS A 244 29.66 4.66 10.48
C HIS A 244 29.70 4.90 8.98
N SER A 245 29.61 3.83 8.19
CA SER A 245 29.65 3.91 6.72
C SER A 245 28.61 4.88 6.14
N ALA A 246 27.37 4.79 6.59
CA ALA A 246 26.26 5.65 6.14
C ALA A 246 26.39 7.12 6.60
N SER A 247 27.29 7.47 7.56
CA SER A 247 27.50 8.86 7.94
C SER A 247 28.17 9.68 6.83
N ARG A 248 28.95 9.05 5.97
CA ARG A 248 29.62 9.67 4.83
C ARG A 248 28.69 9.77 3.62
N ARG A 249 27.89 8.77 3.39
CA ARG A 249 26.94 8.70 2.28
C ARG A 249 25.65 8.05 2.79
N LEU A 250 24.58 8.81 2.85
CA LEU A 250 23.27 8.30 3.21
C LEU A 250 22.68 7.45 2.07
N PRO A 251 21.75 6.52 2.37
CA PRO A 251 20.84 5.96 1.36
C PRO A 251 20.14 7.09 0.59
N ASP A 252 19.90 6.86 -0.70
CA ASP A 252 19.33 7.89 -1.57
C ASP A 252 18.01 8.47 -1.05
N PRO A 253 17.04 7.66 -0.50
CA PRO A 253 15.81 8.22 0.05
C PRO A 253 16.03 9.21 1.20
N LEU A 254 17.08 9.02 2.00
CA LEU A 254 17.44 9.93 3.10
C LEU A 254 18.22 11.16 2.59
N ALA A 255 19.09 10.98 1.60
CA ALA A 255 19.83 12.08 0.99
C ALA A 255 18.89 13.04 0.23
N GLU A 256 17.82 12.52 -0.37
CA GLU A 256 16.82 13.33 -1.08
C GLU A 256 15.94 14.19 -0.17
N LEU A 257 15.84 13.90 1.14
CA LEU A 257 15.01 14.68 2.07
C LEU A 257 15.37 16.17 2.10
N GLU A 258 16.65 16.52 1.90
CA GLU A 258 17.06 17.92 1.87
C GLU A 258 16.48 18.65 0.64
N SER A 259 16.48 18.02 -0.53
CA SER A 259 15.88 18.62 -1.74
C SER A 259 14.37 18.70 -1.63
N VAL A 260 13.72 17.64 -1.13
CA VAL A 260 12.27 17.63 -0.87
C VAL A 260 11.88 18.78 0.07
N TRP A 261 12.66 18.99 1.14
CA TRP A 261 12.40 20.09 2.05
C TRP A 261 12.64 21.47 1.41
N ALA A 262 13.65 21.60 0.56
CA ALA A 262 13.96 22.86 -0.14
C ALA A 262 12.86 23.24 -1.15
N GLU A 263 12.30 22.25 -1.84
CA GLU A 263 11.30 22.40 -2.91
C GLU A 263 9.85 22.40 -2.40
N ARG A 264 9.63 22.14 -1.09
CA ARG A 264 8.29 22.07 -0.51
C ARG A 264 7.44 23.30 -0.79
N PRO A 265 6.12 23.16 -0.93
CA PRO A 265 5.20 24.30 -1.04
C PRO A 265 5.38 25.28 0.13
N ARG A 266 5.50 26.55 -0.19
CA ARG A 266 5.67 27.64 0.80
C ARG A 266 4.40 28.44 1.02
N GLN A 267 3.49 28.42 0.06
CA GLN A 267 2.18 29.07 0.10
C GLN A 267 1.08 28.06 -0.20
N ILE A 268 0.18 27.86 0.75
CA ILE A 268 -0.91 26.89 0.66
C ILE A 268 -2.25 27.60 0.71
N ALA A 269 -3.15 27.28 -0.23
CA ALA A 269 -4.56 27.60 -0.13
C ALA A 269 -5.32 26.42 0.52
N LEU A 270 -6.02 26.67 1.61
CA LEU A 270 -6.89 25.72 2.27
C LEU A 270 -8.34 26.04 1.91
N ILE A 271 -8.95 25.25 1.00
CA ILE A 271 -10.33 25.46 0.51
C ILE A 271 -11.27 24.51 1.26
N LEU A 272 -12.03 25.03 2.23
CA LEU A 272 -12.93 24.24 3.09
C LEU A 272 -14.26 24.94 3.30
N PRO A 273 -15.38 24.20 3.49
CA PRO A 273 -16.67 24.77 3.88
C PRO A 273 -16.67 25.07 5.38
N ILE A 274 -15.97 26.12 5.81
CA ILE A 274 -15.70 26.42 7.23
C ILE A 274 -16.94 26.85 8.03
N GLN A 275 -18.06 27.19 7.37
CA GLN A 275 -19.34 27.41 8.05
C GLN A 275 -20.09 26.10 8.35
N GLN A 276 -19.60 24.96 7.83
CA GLN A 276 -20.13 23.64 8.10
C GLN A 276 -19.28 22.92 9.16
N PRO A 277 -19.88 22.12 10.05
CA PRO A 277 -19.13 21.41 11.10
C PRO A 277 -17.98 20.54 10.57
N ALA A 278 -18.16 19.88 9.42
CA ALA A 278 -17.15 19.04 8.83
C ALA A 278 -15.91 19.84 8.39
N GLY A 279 -16.11 20.94 7.67
CA GLY A 279 -15.02 21.81 7.22
C GLY A 279 -14.27 22.45 8.37
N LEU A 280 -15.00 22.92 9.40
CA LEU A 280 -14.40 23.48 10.61
C LEU A 280 -13.54 22.43 11.34
N THR A 281 -14.03 21.21 11.46
CA THR A 281 -13.29 20.14 12.16
C THR A 281 -12.02 19.73 11.41
N ILE A 282 -12.05 19.68 10.08
CA ILE A 282 -10.84 19.44 9.25
C ILE A 282 -9.86 20.60 9.42
N GLN A 283 -10.33 21.83 9.41
CA GLN A 283 -9.51 23.03 9.66
C GLN A 283 -8.84 22.97 11.04
N GLU A 284 -9.56 22.57 12.09
CA GLU A 284 -9.00 22.37 13.44
C GLU A 284 -7.86 21.35 13.43
N GLY A 285 -8.04 20.22 12.74
CA GLY A 285 -7.01 19.18 12.60
C GLY A 285 -5.79 19.70 11.84
N PHE A 286 -6.01 20.34 10.70
CA PHE A 286 -4.95 20.92 9.87
C PHE A 286 -4.08 21.91 10.66
N PHE A 287 -4.72 22.85 11.36
CA PHE A 287 -3.97 23.84 12.15
C PHE A 287 -3.35 23.22 13.41
N SER A 288 -3.88 22.12 13.94
CA SER A 288 -3.22 21.41 15.05
C SER A 288 -1.85 20.89 14.63
N ALA A 289 -1.76 20.23 13.47
CA ALA A 289 -0.48 19.77 12.90
C ALA A 289 0.43 20.94 12.47
N TYR A 290 -0.14 22.01 11.94
CA TYR A 290 0.59 23.24 11.60
C TYR A 290 1.27 23.85 12.84
N TYR A 291 0.54 23.99 13.95
CA TYR A 291 1.10 24.54 15.20
C TYR A 291 2.10 23.59 15.85
N GLU A 292 1.89 22.27 15.74
CA GLU A 292 2.90 21.28 16.14
C GLU A 292 4.20 21.49 15.35
N ALA A 293 4.12 21.60 14.02
CA ALA A 293 5.27 21.86 13.18
C ALA A 293 5.99 23.18 13.53
N LEU A 294 5.26 24.22 13.94
CA LEU A 294 5.82 25.49 14.41
C LEU A 294 6.63 25.32 15.69
N THR A 295 6.37 24.33 16.53
CA THR A 295 7.20 24.05 17.72
C THR A 295 8.56 23.48 17.36
N ILE A 296 8.65 22.79 16.20
CA ILE A 296 9.89 22.19 15.69
C ILE A 296 10.70 23.23 14.92
N SER A 297 10.04 23.95 14.01
CA SER A 297 10.70 24.93 13.14
C SER A 297 9.78 26.08 12.76
N ARG A 298 10.38 27.26 12.56
CA ARG A 298 9.66 28.41 11.98
C ARG A 298 9.48 28.34 10.47
N GLU A 299 10.04 27.32 9.83
CA GLU A 299 9.97 27.11 8.38
C GLU A 299 8.69 26.38 7.97
N VAL A 300 7.53 26.86 8.41
CA VAL A 300 6.21 26.37 8.01
C VAL A 300 5.66 27.17 6.84
N PRO A 301 4.75 26.59 6.01
CA PRO A 301 4.15 27.29 4.89
C PRO A 301 3.23 28.42 5.36
N GLN A 302 3.08 29.44 4.51
CA GLN A 302 2.02 30.44 4.68
C GLN A 302 0.70 29.86 4.22
N VAL A 303 -0.35 29.92 5.05
CA VAL A 303 -1.65 29.32 4.76
C VAL A 303 -2.71 30.40 4.60
N SER A 304 -3.40 30.39 3.46
CA SER A 304 -4.57 31.23 3.19
C SER A 304 -5.82 30.36 3.17
N VAL A 305 -6.82 30.72 3.96
CA VAL A 305 -8.08 29.96 4.06
C VAL A 305 -9.13 30.57 3.14
N PHE A 306 -9.77 29.73 2.31
CA PHE A 306 -10.84 30.07 1.41
C PHE A 306 -12.10 29.32 1.80
N ASP A 307 -13.20 30.05 2.05
CA ASP A 307 -14.47 29.45 2.47
C ASP A 307 -15.26 28.96 1.25
N SER A 308 -15.41 27.65 1.11
CA SER A 308 -16.22 27.01 0.08
C SER A 308 -17.68 26.75 0.51
N SER A 309 -18.14 27.31 1.63
CA SER A 309 -19.51 27.15 2.09
C SER A 309 -20.49 27.82 1.10
N GLY A 310 -21.41 27.02 0.53
CA GLY A 310 -22.39 27.52 -0.44
C GLY A 310 -21.85 27.75 -1.86
N VAL A 311 -20.57 27.45 -2.13
CA VAL A 311 -19.99 27.51 -3.46
C VAL A 311 -20.52 26.34 -4.30
N SER A 312 -21.05 26.62 -5.49
CA SER A 312 -21.54 25.61 -6.45
C SER A 312 -20.61 25.42 -7.65
N ASP A 313 -19.80 26.42 -7.98
CA ASP A 313 -18.79 26.38 -9.04
C ASP A 313 -17.40 26.56 -8.43
N ILE A 314 -16.56 25.52 -8.54
CA ILE A 314 -15.21 25.53 -8.00
C ILE A 314 -14.32 26.60 -8.64
N ALA A 315 -14.60 27.01 -9.90
CA ALA A 315 -13.78 28.00 -10.59
C ALA A 315 -13.73 29.34 -9.84
N GLU A 316 -14.86 29.77 -9.23
CA GLU A 316 -14.94 31.03 -8.51
C GLU A 316 -13.89 31.16 -7.39
N ILE A 317 -13.65 30.08 -6.66
CA ILE A 317 -12.78 30.09 -5.48
C ILE A 317 -11.39 29.52 -5.79
N TYR A 318 -11.32 28.50 -6.64
CA TYR A 318 -10.07 27.85 -7.00
C TYR A 318 -9.17 28.78 -7.83
N ASP A 319 -9.74 29.43 -8.84
CA ASP A 319 -8.98 30.33 -9.71
C ASP A 319 -8.52 31.58 -8.93
N GLN A 320 -9.31 32.03 -7.95
CA GLN A 320 -8.87 33.10 -7.01
C GLN A 320 -7.70 32.64 -6.13
N ALA A 321 -7.75 31.41 -5.60
CA ALA A 321 -6.66 30.85 -4.80
C ALA A 321 -5.37 30.74 -5.63
N VAL A 322 -5.44 30.22 -6.85
CA VAL A 322 -4.30 30.13 -7.77
C VAL A 322 -3.75 31.50 -8.13
N ALA A 323 -4.63 32.48 -8.41
CA ALA A 323 -4.23 33.84 -8.74
C ALA A 323 -3.51 34.55 -7.57
N SER A 324 -3.69 34.09 -6.32
CA SER A 324 -2.93 34.61 -5.16
C SER A 324 -1.49 34.10 -5.07
N GLY A 325 -1.06 33.21 -5.99
CA GLY A 325 0.31 32.73 -6.11
C GLY A 325 0.65 31.59 -5.15
N VAL A 326 -0.32 30.71 -4.84
CA VAL A 326 -0.09 29.54 -4.01
C VAL A 326 0.64 28.42 -4.76
N ASP A 327 1.46 27.68 -4.05
CA ASP A 327 2.21 26.54 -4.58
C ASP A 327 1.42 25.22 -4.48
N LEU A 328 0.41 25.16 -3.61
CA LEU A 328 -0.41 23.99 -3.34
C LEU A 328 -1.83 24.40 -2.92
N VAL A 329 -2.83 23.69 -3.41
CA VAL A 329 -4.20 23.78 -2.91
C VAL A 329 -4.54 22.52 -2.11
N ILE A 330 -5.12 22.67 -0.91
CA ILE A 330 -5.68 21.59 -0.10
C ILE A 330 -7.19 21.81 0.03
N GLY A 331 -7.96 20.83 -0.37
CA GLY A 331 -9.40 20.92 -0.62
C GLY A 331 -9.72 20.89 -2.12
N PRO A 332 -11.00 20.99 -2.52
CA PRO A 332 -12.19 21.11 -1.66
C PRO A 332 -12.58 19.78 -0.97
N LEU A 333 -13.50 19.88 0.01
CA LEU A 333 -14.12 18.73 0.67
C LEU A 333 -15.36 18.22 -0.09
N ASN A 334 -16.13 19.14 -0.67
CA ASN A 334 -17.40 18.82 -1.34
C ASN A 334 -17.14 17.99 -2.60
N LYS A 335 -17.76 16.81 -2.67
CA LYS A 335 -17.61 15.87 -3.78
C LYS A 335 -17.96 16.44 -5.15
N GLN A 336 -19.00 17.28 -5.24
CA GLN A 336 -19.38 17.91 -6.50
C GLN A 336 -18.30 18.87 -6.99
N LEU A 337 -17.67 19.63 -6.09
CA LEU A 337 -16.56 20.51 -6.43
C LEU A 337 -15.30 19.71 -6.82
N VAL A 338 -15.05 18.57 -6.18
CA VAL A 338 -13.97 17.64 -6.59
C VAL A 338 -14.22 17.09 -7.99
N ASN A 339 -15.46 16.69 -8.30
CA ASN A 339 -15.84 16.24 -9.65
C ASN A 339 -15.59 17.32 -10.72
N GLN A 340 -15.82 18.59 -10.40
CA GLN A 340 -15.54 19.70 -11.32
C GLN A 340 -14.03 19.88 -11.57
N LEU A 341 -13.18 19.69 -10.53
CA LEU A 341 -11.72 19.68 -10.71
C LEU A 341 -11.27 18.48 -11.54
N ALA A 342 -11.81 17.30 -11.25
CA ALA A 342 -11.50 16.07 -11.98
C ALA A 342 -11.96 16.07 -13.44
N ALA A 343 -12.87 16.99 -13.81
CA ALA A 343 -13.30 17.19 -15.20
C ALA A 343 -12.31 18.05 -16.03
N ARG A 344 -11.33 18.69 -15.38
CA ARG A 344 -10.26 19.46 -16.07
C ARG A 344 -9.17 18.49 -16.56
N GLU A 345 -8.49 18.83 -17.65
CA GLU A 345 -7.37 17.99 -18.14
C GLU A 345 -6.14 18.09 -17.23
N GLN A 346 -5.87 19.29 -16.72
CA GLN A 346 -4.73 19.62 -15.88
C GLN A 346 -5.10 20.72 -14.90
N LEU A 347 -4.53 20.67 -13.70
CA LEU A 347 -4.60 21.78 -12.75
C LEU A 347 -3.28 22.59 -12.78
N PRO A 348 -3.36 23.92 -12.63
CA PRO A 348 -2.20 24.81 -12.72
C PRO A 348 -1.20 24.63 -11.56
N VAL A 349 -1.67 24.12 -10.41
CA VAL A 349 -0.85 23.81 -9.23
C VAL A 349 -1.26 22.46 -8.65
N PRO A 350 -0.36 21.75 -7.97
CA PRO A 350 -0.72 20.55 -7.22
C PRO A 350 -1.91 20.82 -6.31
N THR A 351 -2.86 19.91 -6.31
CA THR A 351 -4.11 20.05 -5.56
C THR A 351 -4.46 18.76 -4.86
N LEU A 352 -4.51 18.78 -3.52
CA LEU A 352 -4.95 17.66 -2.69
C LEU A 352 -6.43 17.83 -2.34
N ALA A 353 -7.32 17.29 -3.17
CA ALA A 353 -8.75 17.25 -2.87
C ALA A 353 -9.03 16.35 -1.66
N LEU A 354 -9.89 16.80 -0.73
CA LEU A 354 -10.22 16.06 0.51
C LEU A 354 -11.45 15.16 0.34
N ASN A 355 -11.66 14.65 -0.85
CA ASN A 355 -12.66 13.67 -1.23
C ASN A 355 -12.27 13.01 -2.56
N TYR A 356 -13.02 11.97 -2.96
CA TYR A 356 -12.79 11.26 -4.22
C TYR A 356 -13.86 11.62 -5.25
N ALA A 357 -13.41 11.84 -6.49
CA ALA A 357 -14.30 12.02 -7.64
C ALA A 357 -14.99 10.70 -8.02
N ASP A 358 -16.17 10.83 -8.66
CA ASP A 358 -16.91 9.70 -9.23
C ASP A 358 -16.23 9.24 -10.53
N SER A 359 -15.35 8.26 -10.45
CA SER A 359 -14.74 7.55 -11.60
C SER A 359 -14.30 8.48 -12.77
N PRO A 360 -13.18 9.17 -12.65
CA PRO A 360 -12.63 9.91 -13.79
C PRO A 360 -12.23 8.92 -14.88
N SER A 361 -12.61 9.20 -16.12
CA SER A 361 -12.19 8.42 -17.30
C SER A 361 -10.68 8.52 -17.56
N ARG A 362 -10.01 9.50 -16.96
CA ARG A 362 -8.58 9.78 -17.03
C ARG A 362 -8.16 10.52 -15.75
N ALA A 363 -6.98 10.22 -15.23
CA ALA A 363 -6.40 11.00 -14.13
C ALA A 363 -6.15 12.44 -14.59
N THR A 364 -6.60 13.42 -13.81
CA THR A 364 -6.31 14.84 -14.02
C THR A 364 -4.92 15.14 -13.50
N GLU A 365 -4.06 15.69 -14.34
CA GLU A 365 -2.71 16.05 -13.93
C GLU A 365 -2.73 17.07 -12.79
N ASN A 366 -1.88 16.86 -11.78
CA ASN A 366 -1.79 17.65 -10.54
C ASN A 366 -3.02 17.54 -9.61
N LEU A 367 -3.93 16.60 -9.82
CA LEU A 367 -5.03 16.34 -8.89
C LEU A 367 -4.77 15.08 -8.06
N TYR A 368 -4.47 15.27 -6.80
CA TYR A 368 -4.37 14.22 -5.80
C TYR A 368 -5.66 14.15 -4.99
N GLN A 369 -6.09 12.95 -4.60
CA GLN A 369 -7.35 12.76 -3.91
C GLN A 369 -7.11 12.00 -2.60
N PHE A 370 -7.60 12.54 -1.50
CA PHE A 370 -7.48 11.98 -0.17
C PHE A 370 -8.78 12.13 0.61
N GLY A 371 -9.25 11.09 1.25
CA GLY A 371 -10.51 11.16 1.99
C GLY A 371 -10.71 9.97 2.94
N LEU A 372 -11.82 9.99 3.66
CA LEU A 372 -12.24 8.90 4.54
C LEU A 372 -13.18 7.96 3.76
N ALA A 373 -12.65 7.31 2.73
CA ALA A 373 -13.44 6.42 1.90
C ALA A 373 -13.73 5.10 2.62
N PRO A 374 -14.99 4.65 2.65
CA PRO A 374 -15.33 3.35 3.22
C PRO A 374 -14.79 2.17 2.41
N GLU A 375 -14.35 2.42 1.18
CA GLU A 375 -13.70 1.45 0.30
C GLU A 375 -12.46 0.83 0.95
N ASP A 376 -11.62 1.65 1.60
CA ASP A 376 -10.41 1.20 2.31
C ASP A 376 -10.78 0.29 3.49
N ASP A 377 -11.78 0.69 4.28
CA ASP A 377 -12.27 -0.08 5.43
C ASP A 377 -12.86 -1.42 4.99
N ILE A 378 -13.69 -1.43 3.93
CA ILE A 378 -14.31 -2.62 3.37
C ILE A 378 -13.25 -3.57 2.81
N GLU A 379 -12.25 -3.04 2.11
CA GLU A 379 -11.16 -3.85 1.58
C GLU A 379 -10.40 -4.56 2.69
N GLN A 380 -10.03 -3.83 3.73
CA GLN A 380 -9.27 -4.39 4.84
C GLN A 380 -10.08 -5.42 5.64
N LEU A 381 -11.36 -5.15 5.93
CA LEU A 381 -12.25 -6.13 6.57
C LEU A 381 -12.45 -7.38 5.72
N SER A 382 -12.59 -7.22 4.40
CA SER A 382 -12.71 -8.34 3.48
C SER A 382 -11.42 -9.18 3.43
N ASN A 383 -10.25 -8.53 3.47
CA ASN A 383 -8.95 -9.22 3.56
C ASN A 383 -8.84 -10.03 4.85
N LEU A 384 -9.20 -9.42 5.98
CA LEU A 384 -9.16 -10.05 7.29
C LEU A 384 -10.08 -11.29 7.36
N ALA A 385 -11.31 -11.16 6.88
CA ALA A 385 -12.27 -12.27 6.84
C ALA A 385 -11.80 -13.40 5.90
N TRP A 386 -11.20 -13.04 4.77
CA TRP A 386 -10.66 -14.02 3.82
C TRP A 386 -9.47 -14.80 4.38
N GLN A 387 -8.54 -14.11 5.06
CA GLN A 387 -7.40 -14.72 5.74
C GLN A 387 -7.82 -15.63 6.89
N ALA A 388 -8.93 -15.30 7.58
CA ALA A 388 -9.53 -16.16 8.60
C ALA A 388 -10.19 -17.44 8.02
N GLY A 389 -10.17 -17.62 6.69
CA GLY A 389 -10.72 -18.79 6.02
C GLY A 389 -12.21 -18.71 5.69
N TYR A 390 -12.87 -17.57 5.96
CA TYR A 390 -14.33 -17.42 5.69
C TYR A 390 -14.60 -17.28 4.19
N ARG A 391 -15.76 -17.78 3.77
CA ARG A 391 -16.20 -17.74 2.36
C ARG A 391 -17.63 -17.26 2.21
N ASN A 392 -18.49 -17.44 3.22
CA ASN A 392 -19.92 -17.15 3.20
C ASN A 392 -20.24 -15.98 4.14
N ALA A 393 -20.55 -14.83 3.57
CA ALA A 393 -20.90 -13.64 4.31
C ALA A 393 -22.43 -13.47 4.47
N ALA A 394 -22.85 -12.93 5.60
CA ALA A 394 -24.18 -12.34 5.76
C ALA A 394 -24.04 -10.83 5.93
N ILE A 395 -24.96 -10.06 5.35
CA ILE A 395 -24.92 -8.59 5.37
C ILE A 395 -26.09 -8.03 6.16
N VAL A 396 -25.82 -7.09 7.07
CA VAL A 396 -26.83 -6.37 7.86
C VAL A 396 -26.55 -4.86 7.80
N THR A 397 -27.48 -4.09 7.26
CA THR A 397 -27.32 -2.64 7.13
C THR A 397 -28.61 -1.89 7.49
N PRO A 398 -28.55 -0.60 7.84
CA PRO A 398 -29.74 0.22 7.95
C PRO A 398 -30.52 0.31 6.64
N GLN A 399 -31.84 0.47 6.75
CA GLN A 399 -32.74 0.64 5.61
C GLN A 399 -32.77 2.10 5.13
N SER A 400 -31.68 2.53 4.49
CA SER A 400 -31.58 3.88 3.89
C SER A 400 -30.81 3.79 2.57
N SER A 401 -31.14 4.68 1.64
CA SER A 401 -30.45 4.78 0.34
C SER A 401 -28.93 4.95 0.50
N ASP A 402 -28.50 5.64 1.56
CA ASP A 402 -27.08 5.93 1.81
C ASP A 402 -26.25 4.64 2.06
N TYR A 403 -26.91 3.60 2.59
CA TYR A 403 -26.26 2.31 2.87
C TYR A 403 -26.34 1.29 1.73
N VAL A 404 -27.13 1.55 0.69
CA VAL A 404 -27.20 0.68 -0.51
C VAL A 404 -25.83 0.58 -1.15
N ARG A 405 -25.15 1.72 -1.33
CA ARG A 405 -23.80 1.76 -1.91
C ARG A 405 -22.79 0.95 -1.07
N LEU A 406 -22.81 1.08 0.25
CA LEU A 406 -21.87 0.34 1.12
C LEU A 406 -22.09 -1.17 1.05
N ARG A 407 -23.34 -1.58 0.98
CA ARG A 407 -23.74 -2.98 0.82
C ARG A 407 -23.24 -3.56 -0.50
N GLU A 408 -23.49 -2.83 -1.60
CA GLU A 408 -23.05 -3.21 -2.93
C GLU A 408 -21.51 -3.25 -3.05
N LEU A 409 -20.82 -2.27 -2.47
CA LEU A 409 -19.36 -2.25 -2.43
C LEU A 409 -18.80 -3.48 -1.72
N PHE A 410 -19.34 -3.82 -0.55
CA PHE A 410 -18.90 -5.01 0.17
C PHE A 410 -19.22 -6.29 -0.62
N ALA A 411 -20.44 -6.43 -1.11
CA ALA A 411 -20.86 -7.60 -1.88
C ALA A 411 -19.96 -7.82 -3.11
N ASN A 412 -19.78 -6.77 -3.93
CA ASN A 412 -18.94 -6.82 -5.11
C ASN A 412 -17.49 -7.18 -4.78
N LYS A 413 -16.92 -6.58 -3.72
CA LYS A 413 -15.55 -6.86 -3.29
C LYS A 413 -15.39 -8.29 -2.79
N TRP A 414 -16.36 -8.78 -2.00
CA TRP A 414 -16.36 -10.14 -1.46
C TRP A 414 -16.50 -11.19 -2.58
N GLU A 415 -17.46 -10.99 -3.48
CA GLU A 415 -17.72 -11.90 -4.61
C GLU A 415 -16.57 -11.91 -5.63
N SER A 416 -15.92 -10.77 -5.88
CA SER A 416 -14.73 -10.70 -6.75
C SER A 416 -13.56 -11.55 -6.27
N ARG A 417 -13.50 -11.85 -4.96
CA ARG A 417 -12.52 -12.75 -4.34
C ARG A 417 -12.92 -14.22 -4.39
N GLY A 418 -14.15 -14.52 -4.83
CA GLY A 418 -14.72 -15.87 -4.84
C GLY A 418 -15.49 -16.20 -3.56
N GLY A 419 -15.80 -15.23 -2.72
CA GLY A 419 -16.73 -15.36 -1.59
C GLY A 419 -18.19 -15.36 -2.06
N ALA A 420 -19.11 -15.74 -1.17
CA ALA A 420 -20.54 -15.69 -1.43
C ALA A 420 -21.27 -14.84 -0.37
N VAL A 421 -22.26 -14.06 -0.81
CA VAL A 421 -23.22 -13.41 0.07
C VAL A 421 -24.42 -14.34 0.21
N VAL A 422 -24.51 -15.06 1.33
CA VAL A 422 -25.53 -16.09 1.54
C VAL A 422 -26.80 -15.58 2.21
N SER A 423 -26.74 -14.40 2.84
CA SER A 423 -27.90 -13.74 3.47
C SER A 423 -27.70 -12.23 3.46
N GLU A 424 -28.79 -11.51 3.24
CA GLU A 424 -28.80 -10.06 3.27
C GLU A 424 -30.10 -9.57 3.92
N THR A 425 -29.97 -8.63 4.87
CA THR A 425 -31.13 -8.00 5.49
C THR A 425 -30.88 -6.56 5.84
N THR A 426 -31.93 -5.78 5.85
CA THR A 426 -31.90 -4.39 6.28
C THR A 426 -32.78 -4.20 7.50
N PHE A 427 -32.47 -3.18 8.29
CA PHE A 427 -33.25 -2.81 9.47
C PHE A 427 -33.67 -1.34 9.45
N ALA A 428 -34.87 -1.07 9.95
CA ALA A 428 -35.31 0.28 10.29
C ALA A 428 -34.76 0.69 11.67
N GLU A 429 -34.77 1.97 11.95
CA GLU A 429 -34.43 2.45 13.29
C GLU A 429 -35.51 1.99 14.28
N THR A 430 -35.12 1.16 15.23
CA THR A 430 -36.01 0.54 16.21
C THR A 430 -35.24 0.21 17.49
N THR A 431 -35.93 -0.14 18.53
CA THR A 431 -35.34 -0.69 19.76
C THR A 431 -35.30 -2.21 19.79
N ASP A 432 -36.05 -2.88 18.92
CA ASP A 432 -36.11 -4.35 18.81
C ASP A 432 -35.69 -4.81 17.40
N TYR A 433 -34.59 -5.53 17.33
CA TYR A 433 -34.02 -6.09 16.11
C TYR A 433 -34.30 -7.58 15.93
N SER A 434 -35.21 -8.16 16.72
CA SER A 434 -35.52 -9.60 16.68
C SER A 434 -35.89 -10.08 15.30
N ASP A 435 -36.81 -9.40 14.61
CA ASP A 435 -37.22 -9.77 13.26
C ASP A 435 -36.10 -9.67 12.22
N THR A 436 -35.22 -8.68 12.38
CA THR A 436 -34.04 -8.50 11.52
C THR A 436 -33.09 -9.70 11.68
N VAL A 437 -32.77 -10.04 12.92
CA VAL A 437 -31.86 -11.15 13.21
C VAL A 437 -32.49 -12.48 12.79
N LYS A 438 -33.79 -12.72 13.07
CA LYS A 438 -34.49 -13.96 12.62
C LYS A 438 -34.42 -14.15 11.11
N ARG A 439 -34.65 -13.08 10.33
CA ARG A 439 -34.51 -13.13 8.87
C ARG A 439 -33.09 -13.43 8.42
N LEU A 440 -32.11 -12.73 9.02
CA LEU A 440 -30.69 -12.90 8.67
C LEU A 440 -30.24 -14.35 8.78
N ILE A 441 -30.58 -15.00 9.89
CA ILE A 441 -30.17 -16.38 10.19
C ILE A 441 -31.25 -17.44 9.88
N ALA A 442 -32.33 -17.05 9.16
CA ALA A 442 -33.43 -17.89 8.70
C ALA A 442 -34.19 -18.63 9.82
N ILE A 443 -34.26 -18.07 11.01
CA ILE A 443 -35.10 -18.57 12.11
C ILE A 443 -36.58 -18.42 11.76
N ASP A 444 -37.00 -17.28 11.19
CA ASP A 444 -38.36 -17.04 10.68
C ASP A 444 -38.81 -18.13 9.68
N SER A 445 -37.93 -18.48 8.77
CA SER A 445 -38.19 -19.58 7.80
C SER A 445 -38.29 -20.94 8.48
N SER A 446 -37.52 -21.16 9.56
CA SER A 446 -37.62 -22.39 10.37
C SER A 446 -38.93 -22.44 11.14
N GLU A 447 -39.37 -21.36 11.74
CA GLU A 447 -40.67 -21.21 12.42
C GLU A 447 -41.85 -21.43 11.45
N ALA A 448 -41.80 -20.78 10.29
CA ALA A 448 -42.85 -20.95 9.26
C ALA A 448 -42.97 -22.39 8.71
N ARG A 449 -41.83 -23.10 8.58
CA ARG A 449 -41.85 -24.51 8.21
C ARG A 449 -42.51 -25.38 9.29
N ALA A 450 -42.21 -25.10 10.56
CA ALA A 450 -42.80 -25.81 11.68
C ALA A 450 -44.31 -25.61 11.77
N GLU A 451 -44.77 -24.36 11.62
CA GLU A 451 -46.21 -24.08 11.60
C GLU A 451 -46.96 -24.87 10.51
N ARG A 452 -46.42 -24.93 9.30
CA ARG A 452 -46.98 -25.70 8.19
C ARG A 452 -47.03 -27.19 8.51
N LEU A 453 -45.98 -27.75 9.12
CA LEU A 453 -45.94 -29.16 9.51
C LEU A 453 -46.93 -29.46 10.64
N LEU A 454 -47.05 -28.58 11.65
CA LEU A 454 -48.00 -28.74 12.75
C LEU A 454 -49.46 -28.67 12.30
N GLN A 455 -49.76 -27.94 11.21
CA GLN A 455 -51.09 -27.92 10.60
C GLN A 455 -51.45 -29.25 9.91
N LEU A 456 -50.47 -29.99 9.45
CA LEU A 456 -50.63 -31.24 8.70
C LEU A 456 -50.61 -32.50 9.59
N LEU A 457 -50.05 -32.39 10.80
CA LEU A 457 -49.87 -33.53 11.71
C LEU A 457 -50.92 -33.52 12.82
N PRO A 458 -51.40 -34.74 13.27
CA PRO A 458 -52.28 -34.81 14.42
C PRO A 458 -51.64 -34.15 15.64
N ARG A 459 -52.43 -33.46 16.48
CA ARG A 459 -52.00 -32.79 17.70
C ARG A 459 -51.39 -33.78 18.71
N ASN A 460 -50.13 -34.13 18.52
CA ASN A 460 -49.31 -34.80 19.51
C ASN A 460 -48.43 -33.73 20.19
N ASN A 461 -47.97 -33.97 21.40
CA ASN A 461 -47.03 -33.13 22.15
C ASN A 461 -45.66 -33.09 21.43
N MET A 462 -45.60 -32.37 20.31
CA MET A 462 -44.34 -32.12 19.62
C MET A 462 -43.79 -30.79 20.05
N GLU A 463 -42.59 -30.77 20.59
CA GLU A 463 -41.83 -29.60 20.88
C GLU A 463 -40.98 -29.22 19.66
N PHE A 464 -41.04 -27.98 19.24
CA PHE A 464 -40.27 -27.46 18.10
C PHE A 464 -39.24 -26.47 18.61
N ILE A 465 -37.99 -26.71 18.26
CA ILE A 465 -36.89 -25.78 18.51
C ILE A 465 -36.44 -25.21 17.16
N PRO A 466 -36.59 -23.88 16.94
CA PRO A 466 -36.13 -23.26 15.71
C PRO A 466 -34.61 -23.41 15.56
N ARG A 467 -34.20 -23.70 14.33
CA ARG A 467 -32.77 -23.83 14.00
C ARG A 467 -32.38 -22.77 13.01
N ARG A 468 -31.27 -22.06 13.32
CA ARG A 468 -30.64 -21.15 12.37
C ARG A 468 -29.98 -21.89 11.22
N ARG A 469 -29.73 -21.17 10.13
CA ARG A 469 -28.86 -21.66 9.04
C ARG A 469 -27.42 -21.79 9.53
N GLN A 470 -26.67 -22.73 8.96
CA GLN A 470 -25.32 -23.09 9.42
C GLN A 470 -24.22 -22.70 8.43
N ASP A 471 -24.60 -22.10 7.31
CA ASP A 471 -23.71 -21.77 6.20
C ASP A 471 -23.22 -20.31 6.22
N ILE A 472 -23.42 -19.58 7.31
CA ILE A 472 -22.86 -18.22 7.52
C ILE A 472 -21.55 -18.37 8.28
N ASP A 473 -20.44 -17.92 7.67
CA ASP A 473 -19.13 -17.91 8.31
C ASP A 473 -18.92 -16.64 9.15
N PHE A 474 -19.41 -15.49 8.67
CA PHE A 474 -19.37 -14.22 9.40
C PHE A 474 -20.48 -13.25 8.98
N ILE A 475 -20.68 -12.22 9.77
CA ILE A 475 -21.67 -11.15 9.52
C ILE A 475 -20.91 -9.84 9.27
N PHE A 476 -21.16 -9.21 8.12
CA PHE A 476 -20.79 -7.82 7.86
C PHE A 476 -21.91 -6.90 8.34
N LEU A 477 -21.63 -6.10 9.35
CA LEU A 477 -22.59 -5.22 10.03
C LEU A 477 -22.24 -3.74 9.77
N VAL A 478 -23.19 -2.99 9.27
CA VAL A 478 -23.13 -1.53 9.27
C VAL A 478 -24.12 -1.00 10.30
N ALA A 479 -23.61 -0.43 11.37
CA ALA A 479 -24.42 0.07 12.49
C ALA A 479 -23.72 1.21 13.24
N ASN A 480 -24.49 2.02 13.94
CA ASN A 480 -23.96 2.91 14.96
C ASN A 480 -23.84 2.16 16.32
N PRO A 481 -23.20 2.74 17.36
CA PRO A 481 -22.99 2.05 18.63
C PRO A 481 -24.30 1.60 19.30
N SER A 482 -25.35 2.41 19.24
CA SER A 482 -26.66 2.08 19.86
C SER A 482 -27.31 0.88 19.17
N GLN A 483 -27.27 0.85 17.83
CA GLN A 483 -27.79 -0.26 17.04
C GLN A 483 -26.98 -1.54 17.28
N GLY A 484 -25.64 -1.43 17.30
CA GLY A 484 -24.75 -2.56 17.58
C GLY A 484 -24.99 -3.20 18.95
N ARG A 485 -25.17 -2.37 20.00
CA ARG A 485 -25.50 -2.82 21.37
C ARG A 485 -26.81 -3.58 21.45
N SER A 486 -27.72 -3.36 20.53
CA SER A 486 -28.98 -4.11 20.47
C SER A 486 -28.88 -5.34 19.56
N ILE A 487 -28.24 -5.23 18.39
CA ILE A 487 -28.13 -6.30 17.41
C ILE A 487 -27.24 -7.45 17.92
N LYS A 488 -26.07 -7.15 18.52
CA LYS A 488 -25.12 -8.20 18.96
C LYS A 488 -25.68 -9.12 20.04
N PRO A 489 -26.33 -8.62 21.13
CA PRO A 489 -27.02 -9.48 22.09
C PRO A 489 -28.20 -10.23 21.47
N THR A 490 -28.92 -9.66 20.50
CA THR A 490 -30.03 -10.32 19.82
C THR A 490 -29.53 -11.52 18.99
N LEU A 491 -28.35 -11.42 18.37
CA LEU A 491 -27.71 -12.58 17.73
C LEU A 491 -27.42 -13.69 18.74
N ALA A 492 -26.91 -13.35 19.93
CA ALA A 492 -26.66 -14.31 21.00
C ALA A 492 -27.94 -14.97 21.50
N PHE A 493 -29.03 -14.20 21.64
CA PHE A 493 -30.34 -14.69 22.05
C PHE A 493 -30.89 -15.75 21.08
N TYR A 494 -30.64 -15.60 19.76
CA TYR A 494 -31.03 -16.57 18.74
C TYR A 494 -29.92 -17.58 18.39
N PHE A 495 -29.01 -17.85 19.34
CA PHE A 495 -27.95 -18.87 19.22
C PHE A 495 -26.96 -18.64 18.04
N ALA A 496 -26.70 -17.37 17.71
CA ALA A 496 -25.73 -16.97 16.69
C ALA A 496 -24.53 -16.22 17.29
N GLN A 497 -24.23 -16.42 18.55
CA GLN A 497 -23.11 -15.77 19.26
C GLN A 497 -21.73 -16.20 18.75
N ASP A 498 -21.65 -17.39 18.18
CA ASP A 498 -20.44 -18.01 17.58
C ASP A 498 -20.08 -17.42 16.22
N ILE A 499 -21.04 -16.75 15.55
CA ILE A 499 -20.74 -16.12 14.25
C ILE A 499 -19.97 -14.81 14.48
N PRO A 500 -18.75 -14.68 13.94
CA PRO A 500 -17.98 -13.45 14.00
C PRO A 500 -18.72 -12.28 13.34
N VAL A 501 -18.61 -11.10 13.93
CA VAL A 501 -19.19 -9.87 13.39
C VAL A 501 -18.08 -8.89 13.06
N TYR A 502 -18.07 -8.44 11.80
CA TYR A 502 -17.16 -7.43 11.28
C TYR A 502 -17.94 -6.17 10.95
N SER A 503 -17.45 -5.02 11.37
CA SER A 503 -18.19 -3.75 11.24
C SER A 503 -17.31 -2.62 10.73
N LEU A 504 -17.94 -1.65 10.08
CA LEU A 504 -17.32 -0.39 9.70
C LEU A 504 -17.05 0.51 10.93
N PRO A 505 -16.21 1.55 10.80
CA PRO A 505 -15.88 2.49 11.88
C PRO A 505 -17.08 3.13 12.58
N SER A 506 -18.23 3.21 11.90
CA SER A 506 -19.47 3.77 12.47
C SER A 506 -19.94 3.10 13.77
N ILE A 507 -19.47 1.86 14.05
CA ILE A 507 -19.78 1.10 15.27
C ILE A 507 -19.16 1.69 16.54
N PHE A 508 -18.15 2.57 16.40
CA PHE A 508 -17.43 3.18 17.51
C PHE A 508 -17.51 4.70 17.46
N ASP A 509 -17.92 5.32 18.55
CA ASP A 509 -18.06 6.77 18.70
C ASP A 509 -16.88 7.46 19.39
N GLY A 510 -15.79 6.73 19.63
CA GLY A 510 -14.61 7.25 20.32
C GLY A 510 -14.74 7.23 21.85
N SER A 511 -15.86 6.77 22.41
CA SER A 511 -16.08 6.69 23.85
C SER A 511 -15.44 5.44 24.45
N ASN A 512 -14.54 5.62 25.39
CA ASN A 512 -13.92 4.53 26.17
C ASN A 512 -14.69 4.18 27.45
N ALA A 513 -15.95 4.60 27.57
CA ALA A 513 -16.81 4.23 28.68
C ALA A 513 -17.14 2.73 28.63
N SER A 514 -16.32 1.92 29.32
CA SER A 514 -16.35 0.46 29.27
C SER A 514 -17.70 -0.16 29.71
N GLY A 515 -18.51 0.57 30.45
CA GLY A 515 -19.83 0.10 30.87
C GLY A 515 -20.80 -0.06 29.72
N ASP A 516 -20.82 0.90 28.84
CA ASP A 516 -21.82 1.00 27.77
C ASP A 516 -21.49 0.11 26.55
N ASN A 517 -20.22 -0.26 26.33
CA ASN A 517 -19.78 -0.98 25.14
C ASN A 517 -19.62 -2.50 25.34
N ARG A 518 -19.98 -3.04 26.52
CA ARG A 518 -19.90 -4.50 26.76
C ARG A 518 -20.78 -5.31 25.81
N ASP A 519 -21.90 -4.75 25.39
CA ASP A 519 -22.81 -5.39 24.43
C ASP A 519 -22.21 -5.45 23.01
N LEU A 520 -21.11 -4.74 22.75
CA LEU A 520 -20.36 -4.81 21.50
C LEU A 520 -19.24 -5.85 21.52
N ASP A 521 -18.98 -6.50 22.67
CA ASP A 521 -17.87 -7.43 22.82
C ASP A 521 -17.88 -8.52 21.73
N GLY A 522 -16.70 -8.74 21.15
CA GLY A 522 -16.48 -9.69 20.07
C GLY A 522 -16.67 -9.12 18.66
N ILE A 523 -17.15 -7.90 18.49
CA ILE A 523 -17.23 -7.24 17.19
C ILE A 523 -15.81 -6.78 16.78
N TRP A 524 -15.41 -7.16 15.57
CA TRP A 524 -14.22 -6.68 14.88
C TRP A 524 -14.58 -5.45 14.05
N PHE A 525 -13.71 -4.44 14.04
CA PHE A 525 -13.94 -3.26 13.23
C PHE A 525 -12.61 -2.58 12.86
N THR A 526 -12.66 -1.78 11.82
CA THR A 526 -11.57 -0.90 11.43
C THR A 526 -11.82 0.49 11.99
N ASP A 527 -10.75 1.21 12.32
CA ASP A 527 -10.82 2.65 12.60
C ASP A 527 -9.45 3.31 12.44
N THR A 528 -9.45 4.63 12.50
CA THR A 528 -8.24 5.44 12.41
C THR A 528 -7.34 5.22 13.64
N PRO A 529 -6.00 5.19 13.48
CA PRO A 529 -5.06 5.19 14.61
C PRO A 529 -5.35 6.33 15.60
N TRP A 530 -5.76 7.48 15.08
CA TRP A 530 -6.16 8.62 15.91
C TRP A 530 -7.22 8.31 16.97
N LEU A 531 -8.18 7.43 16.69
CA LEU A 531 -9.18 7.02 17.67
C LEU A 531 -8.67 5.89 18.56
N LEU A 532 -8.00 4.92 18.00
CA LEU A 532 -7.67 3.66 18.68
C LEU A 532 -6.40 3.72 19.51
N GLU A 533 -5.42 4.55 19.12
CA GLU A 533 -4.15 4.66 19.82
C GLU A 533 -4.18 5.79 20.87
N SER A 534 -3.53 5.57 22.00
CA SER A 534 -3.56 6.51 23.12
C SER A 534 -2.28 7.33 23.30
N ASN A 535 -1.20 6.98 22.60
CA ASN A 535 0.15 7.50 22.89
C ASN A 535 0.59 8.69 22.02
N ASP A 536 -0.31 9.37 21.33
CA ASP A 536 0.02 10.53 20.50
C ASP A 536 0.03 11.83 21.33
N ASN A 537 1.18 12.50 21.40
CA ASN A 537 1.35 13.78 22.10
C ASN A 537 0.48 14.88 21.50
N LEU A 538 0.34 14.91 20.15
CA LEU A 538 -0.55 15.85 19.48
C LEU A 538 -2.01 15.63 19.92
N LYS A 539 -2.45 14.37 20.00
CA LYS A 539 -3.80 14.02 20.46
C LYS A 539 -4.07 14.53 21.88
N ALA A 540 -3.12 14.38 22.79
CA ALA A 540 -3.23 14.91 24.15
C ALA A 540 -3.38 16.44 24.15
N THR A 541 -2.55 17.15 23.35
CA THR A 541 -2.59 18.61 23.21
C THR A 541 -3.91 19.08 22.59
N VAL A 542 -4.37 18.42 21.55
CA VAL A 542 -5.64 18.71 20.86
C VAL A 542 -6.83 18.54 21.81
N ASN A 543 -6.86 17.44 22.57
CA ASN A 543 -7.94 17.16 23.53
C ASN A 543 -7.98 18.15 24.70
N GLN A 544 -6.85 18.77 25.05
CA GLN A 544 -6.78 19.82 26.07
C GLN A 544 -7.19 21.19 25.51
N SER A 545 -6.89 21.47 24.26
CA SER A 545 -7.01 22.81 23.66
C SER A 545 -8.32 23.01 22.89
N LEU A 546 -8.88 21.96 22.33
CA LEU A 546 -10.08 22.01 21.50
C LEU A 546 -11.28 21.38 22.23
N ARG A 547 -12.48 21.71 21.75
CA ARG A 547 -13.70 21.10 22.27
C ARG A 547 -13.68 19.59 22.06
N PRO A 548 -14.20 18.80 23.01
CA PRO A 548 -14.39 17.37 22.82
C PRO A 548 -15.18 17.09 21.53
N ALA A 549 -14.69 16.15 20.73
CA ALA A 549 -15.32 15.74 19.48
C ALA A 549 -15.75 14.28 19.56
N ASN A 550 -16.89 13.93 18.94
CA ASN A 550 -17.33 12.54 18.78
C ASN A 550 -16.51 11.82 17.72
N GLY A 551 -16.68 10.50 17.57
CA GLY A 551 -15.93 9.67 16.65
C GLY A 551 -15.88 10.17 15.19
N PRO A 552 -17.01 10.50 14.54
CA PRO A 552 -17.01 11.08 13.19
C PRO A 552 -16.20 12.37 13.09
N SER A 553 -16.34 13.29 14.04
CA SER A 553 -15.55 14.53 14.08
C SER A 553 -14.07 14.27 14.37
N GLN A 554 -13.75 13.29 15.22
CA GLN A 554 -12.36 12.88 15.47
C GLN A 554 -11.68 12.36 14.17
N ARG A 555 -12.37 11.58 13.34
CA ARG A 555 -11.86 11.10 12.06
C ARG A 555 -11.63 12.24 11.07
N LEU A 556 -12.55 13.22 11.02
CA LEU A 556 -12.37 14.43 10.21
C LEU A 556 -11.19 15.28 10.68
N ARG A 557 -10.98 15.36 12.01
CA ARG A 557 -9.81 16.04 12.58
C ARG A 557 -8.51 15.34 12.18
N ALA A 558 -8.47 14.01 12.21
CA ALA A 558 -7.36 13.21 11.72
C ALA A 558 -7.10 13.44 10.22
N LEU A 559 -8.15 13.53 9.39
CA LEU A 559 -8.01 13.89 7.97
C LEU A 559 -7.32 15.26 7.80
N GLY A 560 -7.71 16.25 8.62
CA GLY A 560 -7.07 17.57 8.61
C GLY A 560 -5.58 17.51 8.99
N ILE A 561 -5.22 16.75 10.01
CA ILE A 561 -3.83 16.54 10.45
C ILE A 561 -3.01 15.95 9.29
N ASP A 562 -3.47 14.85 8.71
CA ASP A 562 -2.73 14.16 7.64
C ASP A 562 -2.69 15.00 6.36
N SER A 563 -3.71 15.79 6.07
CA SER A 563 -3.69 16.69 4.90
C SER A 563 -2.59 17.76 5.01
N PHE A 564 -2.29 18.23 6.24
CA PHE A 564 -1.11 19.07 6.46
C PHE A 564 0.18 18.28 6.34
N ARG A 565 0.29 17.11 6.96
CA ARG A 565 1.53 16.30 6.91
C ARG A 565 1.91 15.87 5.50
N LEU A 566 0.92 15.68 4.62
CA LEU A 566 1.12 15.34 3.21
C LEU A 566 1.67 16.49 2.36
N TYR A 567 1.53 17.77 2.76
CA TYR A 567 1.85 18.90 1.88
C TYR A 567 3.25 18.87 1.27
N ALA A 568 4.24 18.43 2.03
CA ALA A 568 5.63 18.37 1.59
C ALA A 568 6.01 16.98 1.01
N ARG A 569 5.11 16.01 1.03
CA ARG A 569 5.34 14.62 0.63
C ARG A 569 4.64 14.21 -0.67
N LEU A 570 3.72 15.04 -1.18
CA LEU A 570 2.89 14.69 -2.33
C LEU A 570 3.69 14.26 -3.55
N GLU A 571 4.77 14.98 -3.86
CA GLU A 571 5.62 14.67 -5.00
C GLU A 571 6.41 13.36 -4.79
N GLN A 572 6.85 13.07 -3.56
CA GLN A 572 7.50 11.81 -3.23
C GLN A 572 6.53 10.62 -3.44
N PHE A 573 5.27 10.77 -3.05
CA PHE A 573 4.24 9.78 -3.31
C PHE A 573 3.98 9.62 -4.82
N ALA A 574 3.79 10.74 -5.52
CA ALA A 574 3.48 10.74 -6.95
C ALA A 574 4.60 10.12 -7.80
N SER A 575 5.84 10.29 -7.40
CA SER A 575 7.02 9.72 -8.07
C SER A 575 7.36 8.29 -7.64
N GLY A 576 6.59 7.71 -6.69
CA GLY A 576 6.86 6.37 -6.15
C GLY A 576 8.11 6.27 -5.26
N LYS A 577 8.71 7.40 -4.87
CA LYS A 577 9.87 7.45 -3.97
C LYS A 577 9.49 7.20 -2.51
N LEU A 578 8.25 7.46 -2.15
CA LEU A 578 7.68 7.17 -0.85
C LEU A 578 6.49 6.23 -1.03
N ASN A 579 6.61 4.99 -0.57
CA ASN A 579 5.58 3.98 -0.74
C ASN A 579 4.56 3.98 0.38
N ARG A 580 4.91 4.48 1.56
CA ARG A 580 4.06 4.51 2.75
C ARG A 580 4.42 5.68 3.67
N LEU A 581 3.43 6.22 4.35
CA LEU A 581 3.59 7.22 5.41
C LEU A 581 2.61 6.91 6.54
N PRO A 582 3.07 6.66 7.77
CA PRO A 582 2.18 6.56 8.92
C PRO A 582 1.46 7.88 9.15
N GLY A 583 0.14 7.81 9.15
CA GLY A 583 -0.75 8.94 9.37
C GLY A 583 -1.70 8.70 10.54
N THR A 584 -2.40 9.75 10.94
CA THR A 584 -3.45 9.68 11.96
C THR A 584 -4.72 9.01 11.45
N THR A 585 -4.93 8.98 10.13
CA THR A 585 -6.07 8.29 9.49
C THR A 585 -5.78 6.84 9.13
N GLY A 586 -4.53 6.41 9.17
CA GLY A 586 -4.04 5.09 8.76
C GLY A 586 -2.65 5.19 8.18
N VAL A 587 -2.06 4.08 7.77
CA VAL A 587 -0.84 4.11 6.94
C VAL A 587 -1.25 4.50 5.53
N LEU A 588 -0.71 5.62 5.06
CA LEU A 588 -1.03 6.21 3.76
C LEU A 588 -0.14 5.62 2.68
N SER A 589 -0.72 5.37 1.52
CA SER A 589 -0.03 5.00 0.28
C SER A 589 -0.72 5.67 -0.91
N MET A 590 -0.07 5.78 -2.05
CA MET A 590 -0.67 6.36 -3.25
C MET A 590 -0.71 5.34 -4.38
N THR A 591 -1.81 5.32 -5.11
CA THR A 591 -1.98 4.50 -6.31
C THR A 591 -1.67 5.30 -7.58
N ASP A 592 -1.49 4.60 -8.69
CA ASP A 592 -1.16 5.21 -10.01
C ASP A 592 -2.22 6.21 -10.49
N ASP A 593 -3.46 6.12 -9.98
CA ASP A 593 -4.55 7.06 -10.25
C ASP A 593 -4.54 8.29 -9.34
N GLN A 594 -3.44 8.55 -8.63
CA GLN A 594 -3.23 9.70 -7.74
C GLN A 594 -4.20 9.75 -6.54
N ARG A 595 -4.68 8.58 -6.10
CA ARG A 595 -5.49 8.44 -4.89
C ARG A 595 -4.66 7.98 -3.71
N VAL A 596 -4.84 8.66 -2.59
CA VAL A 596 -4.24 8.26 -1.33
C VAL A 596 -5.15 7.25 -0.66
N HIS A 597 -4.67 6.02 -0.53
CA HIS A 597 -5.29 4.94 0.21
C HIS A 597 -4.82 4.91 1.66
N ARG A 598 -5.65 4.36 2.53
CA ARG A 598 -5.39 4.23 3.96
C ARG A 598 -5.46 2.76 4.39
N SER A 599 -4.37 2.24 4.92
CA SER A 599 -4.42 1.01 5.69
C SER A 599 -4.76 1.37 7.14
N VAL A 600 -5.99 1.09 7.55
CA VAL A 600 -6.55 1.50 8.84
C VAL A 600 -6.24 0.46 9.93
N SER A 601 -6.29 0.87 11.20
CA SER A 601 -6.07 -0.04 12.31
C SER A 601 -7.28 -0.97 12.51
N VAL A 602 -7.01 -2.24 12.84
CA VAL A 602 -8.04 -3.22 13.18
C VAL A 602 -8.17 -3.32 14.70
N ALA A 603 -9.39 -3.28 15.19
CA ALA A 603 -9.68 -3.45 16.61
C ALA A 603 -10.81 -4.46 16.84
N ARG A 604 -10.84 -5.01 18.05
CA ARG A 604 -11.93 -5.84 18.55
C ARG A 604 -12.40 -5.32 19.89
N PHE A 605 -13.71 -5.29 20.11
CA PHE A 605 -14.24 -5.00 21.44
C PHE A 605 -13.99 -6.16 22.39
N ILE A 606 -13.31 -5.87 23.51
CA ILE A 606 -12.99 -6.83 24.58
C ILE A 606 -13.21 -6.11 25.92
N ASN A 607 -14.09 -6.65 26.75
CA ASN A 607 -14.48 -6.04 28.03
C ASN A 607 -14.96 -4.58 27.89
N GLY A 608 -15.73 -4.32 26.84
CA GLY A 608 -16.32 -3.00 26.54
C GLY A 608 -15.31 -1.96 26.05
N ARG A 609 -14.12 -2.36 25.62
CA ARG A 609 -13.09 -1.46 25.07
C ARG A 609 -12.55 -1.96 23.74
N PRO A 610 -12.27 -1.07 22.78
CA PRO A 610 -11.49 -1.41 21.62
C PRO A 610 -10.09 -1.87 22.03
N GLN A 611 -9.66 -3.00 21.50
CA GLN A 611 -8.27 -3.47 21.62
C GLN A 611 -7.72 -3.66 20.20
N LEU A 612 -6.61 -3.02 19.94
CA LEU A 612 -5.87 -3.19 18.70
C LEU A 612 -5.51 -4.67 18.52
N GLN A 613 -5.65 -5.13 17.32
CA GLN A 613 -5.22 -6.45 16.91
C GLN A 613 -4.05 -6.26 15.94
N SER A 614 -2.88 -6.76 16.32
CA SER A 614 -1.80 -6.96 15.35
C SER A 614 -2.33 -7.89 14.26
N GLU A 615 -1.93 -7.66 13.00
CA GLU A 615 -2.28 -8.50 11.87
C GLU A 615 -2.23 -9.98 12.29
N LEU A 616 -3.33 -10.71 12.02
CA LEU A 616 -3.40 -12.12 12.34
C LEU A 616 -2.26 -12.84 11.62
N VAL A 617 -1.17 -13.07 12.31
CA VAL A 617 -0.31 -14.21 11.99
C VAL A 617 -1.21 -15.42 12.21
N VAL A 618 -1.77 -15.93 11.13
CA VAL A 618 -2.44 -17.23 11.13
C VAL A 618 -1.34 -18.23 11.49
N SER A 619 -1.22 -18.54 12.79
CA SER A 619 -0.56 -19.76 13.16
C SER A 619 -1.38 -20.87 12.52
N SER A 620 -0.85 -21.45 11.46
CA SER A 620 -1.27 -22.76 10.98
C SER A 620 -1.04 -23.74 12.12
N SER A 621 -2.02 -23.89 12.97
CA SER A 621 -2.10 -25.02 13.88
C SER A 621 -2.91 -26.10 13.19
N ASP A 622 -2.18 -27.14 12.74
CA ASP A 622 -2.52 -28.52 12.46
C ASP A 622 -3.91 -28.87 11.94
#